data_a04f8de8865330bc56e8398c00f6932c
#
_entry.id   a04f8de8865330bc56e8398c00f6932c
#
_cell.length_a   1.000
_cell.length_b   1.000
_cell.length_c   1.000
_cell.angle_alpha   90.00
_cell.angle_beta   90.00
_cell.angle_gamma   90.00
#
_symmetry.space_group_name_H-M   'P 1'
#
loop_
_entity.id
_entity.type
_entity.pdbx_description
1 polymer ?
#
loop_
_entity_poly.entity_id
_entity_poly.type
_entity_poly.pdbx_seq_one_letter_code
_entity_poly.pdbx_strand_id
1 'polypeptide(L)'
;IIESITGHATTLFRPPYNTDAEPTNPNQIRPIYTAKNEGYLTIGSSIDPEDWQVGVSADTIVTRAIQQQHLGNIILMHDAGGNREATIKALPRIIEYYKSHGYQFVSLASLMHKTRNDLMPEANGSFNRYLESADATVFRAGYYFNRVISAIFFLAMLLSIFKILSLAVLAIRQQRKAKATAGIPLAASTPRVSIIVPGYNEEITAPKTVENLLRIDYPNFEIVFV
;
A
#
# COMPACT_ATOMS: atom_id res chain seq x y z
N ILE A 1 21.46 -1.22 6.93
CA ILE A 1 20.79 -2.05 5.90
C ILE A 1 21.74 -2.34 4.73
N ILE A 2 22.40 -1.33 4.10
CA ILE A 2 23.32 -1.57 2.99
C ILE A 2 24.46 -2.48 3.47
N GLU A 3 25.08 -2.17 4.58
CA GLU A 3 26.16 -2.96 5.18
C GLU A 3 25.74 -4.40 5.51
N SER A 4 24.54 -4.60 6.06
CA SER A 4 24.03 -5.93 6.41
C SER A 4 23.74 -6.83 5.19
N ILE A 5 23.47 -6.22 4.04
CA ILE A 5 23.21 -6.96 2.79
C ILE A 5 24.48 -7.20 2.01
N THR A 6 25.35 -6.21 1.93
CA THR A 6 26.54 -6.22 1.07
C THR A 6 27.83 -6.61 1.78
N GLY A 7 27.87 -6.53 3.11
CA GLY A 7 29.11 -6.66 3.91
C GLY A 7 30.07 -5.47 3.77
N HIS A 8 29.61 -4.39 3.12
CA HIS A 8 30.41 -3.19 2.87
C HIS A 8 29.68 -1.94 3.33
N ALA A 9 30.40 -1.04 3.98
CA ALA A 9 29.94 0.33 4.19
C ALA A 9 29.95 1.10 2.88
N THR A 10 29.22 2.19 2.76
CA THR A 10 29.30 3.10 1.62
C THR A 10 29.70 4.48 2.08
N THR A 11 30.59 5.13 1.34
CA THR A 11 30.90 6.55 1.52
C THR A 11 30.16 7.42 0.51
N LEU A 12 29.32 6.81 -0.34
CA LEU A 12 28.58 7.49 -1.39
C LEU A 12 27.16 7.82 -0.95
N PHE A 13 26.74 9.03 -1.24
CA PHE A 13 25.38 9.51 -1.01
C PHE A 13 24.84 10.18 -2.27
N ARG A 14 23.63 9.84 -2.67
CA ARG A 14 22.90 10.57 -3.68
C ARG A 14 21.64 11.18 -3.08
N PRO A 15 21.48 12.52 -3.15
CA PRO A 15 20.28 13.15 -2.66
C PRO A 15 19.07 12.80 -3.55
N PRO A 16 17.88 12.60 -2.97
CA PRO A 16 16.68 12.36 -3.73
C PRO A 16 16.27 13.62 -4.52
N TYR A 17 15.51 13.41 -5.59
CA TYR A 17 14.89 14.48 -6.39
C TYR A 17 15.88 15.46 -7.03
N ASN A 18 17.09 15.04 -7.30
CA ASN A 18 18.14 15.89 -7.93
C ASN A 18 18.43 17.19 -7.17
N THR A 19 18.25 17.19 -5.84
CA THR A 19 18.32 18.40 -5.00
C THR A 19 19.74 18.97 -4.86
N ASP A 20 20.75 18.26 -5.32
CA ASP A 20 22.12 18.74 -5.43
C ASP A 20 22.33 19.71 -6.61
N ALA A 21 21.55 19.58 -7.67
CA ALA A 21 21.63 20.44 -8.86
C ALA A 21 20.56 21.53 -8.87
N GLU A 22 19.33 21.21 -8.47
CA GLU A 22 18.16 22.10 -8.58
C GLU A 22 17.38 22.22 -7.26
N PRO A 23 17.99 22.70 -6.17
CA PRO A 23 17.27 22.87 -4.92
C PRO A 23 16.25 24.01 -5.04
N THR A 24 14.99 23.74 -4.72
CA THR A 24 13.91 24.74 -4.73
C THR A 24 13.71 25.44 -3.38
N ASN A 25 14.26 24.88 -2.31
CA ASN A 25 14.22 25.47 -0.99
C ASN A 25 15.40 24.99 -0.10
N PRO A 26 15.75 25.75 0.97
CA PRO A 26 16.89 25.40 1.84
C PRO A 26 16.81 24.04 2.52
N ASN A 27 15.60 23.51 2.78
CA ASN A 27 15.43 22.22 3.45
C ASN A 27 15.87 21.03 2.57
N GLN A 28 15.90 21.22 1.26
CA GLN A 28 16.37 20.19 0.32
C GLN A 28 17.89 20.03 0.34
N ILE A 29 18.62 21.08 0.73
CA ILE A 29 20.10 21.05 0.84
C ILE A 29 20.52 20.41 2.18
N ARG A 30 19.66 20.42 3.18
CA ARG A 30 19.99 19.91 4.51
C ARG A 30 20.49 18.46 4.53
N PRO A 31 19.89 17.50 3.81
CA PRO A 31 20.40 16.13 3.73
C PRO A 31 21.82 16.05 3.18
N ILE A 32 22.14 16.86 2.18
CA ILE A 32 23.47 16.93 1.57
C ILE A 32 24.50 17.42 2.60
N TYR A 33 24.15 18.47 3.34
CA TYR A 33 25.00 19.00 4.39
C TYR A 33 25.22 17.99 5.53
N THR A 34 24.17 17.29 5.94
CA THR A 34 24.25 16.25 6.95
C THR A 34 25.16 15.10 6.46
N ALA A 35 24.93 14.59 5.27
CA ALA A 35 25.74 13.53 4.68
C ALA A 35 27.23 13.94 4.60
N LYS A 36 27.52 15.18 4.17
CA LYS A 36 28.87 15.70 4.12
C LYS A 36 29.53 15.72 5.51
N ASN A 37 28.81 16.16 6.56
CA ASN A 37 29.34 16.19 7.92
C ASN A 37 29.58 14.78 8.49
N GLU A 38 28.86 13.78 8.00
CA GLU A 38 29.04 12.37 8.35
C GLU A 38 30.12 11.68 7.47
N GLY A 39 30.80 12.43 6.60
CA GLY A 39 31.90 11.92 5.76
C GLY A 39 31.46 11.30 4.45
N TYR A 40 30.21 11.45 4.03
CA TYR A 40 29.75 10.96 2.74
C TYR A 40 30.15 11.91 1.60
N LEU A 41 30.37 11.31 0.44
CA LEU A 41 30.58 12.02 -0.83
C LEU A 41 29.26 12.06 -1.60
N THR A 42 28.79 13.25 -1.87
CA THR A 42 27.57 13.43 -2.70
C THR A 42 27.89 13.16 -4.15
N ILE A 43 27.14 12.28 -4.79
CA ILE A 43 27.25 11.95 -6.21
C ILE A 43 26.05 12.57 -6.93
N GLY A 44 26.34 13.62 -7.71
CA GLY A 44 25.39 14.27 -8.60
C GLY A 44 25.30 13.58 -9.96
N SER A 45 24.36 14.03 -10.79
CA SER A 45 24.28 13.68 -12.21
C SER A 45 24.09 14.95 -13.01
N SER A 46 24.78 15.04 -14.13
CA SER A 46 24.67 16.20 -15.02
C SER A 46 23.78 15.92 -16.24
N ILE A 47 23.55 14.66 -16.53
CA ILE A 47 22.71 14.21 -17.66
C ILE A 47 21.50 13.52 -17.06
N ASP A 48 20.32 14.16 -17.15
CA ASP A 48 19.04 13.60 -16.73
C ASP A 48 18.08 13.54 -17.95
N PRO A 49 17.91 12.38 -18.57
CA PRO A 49 17.00 12.22 -19.69
C PRO A 49 15.53 12.16 -19.27
N GLU A 50 15.25 12.33 -18.00
CA GLU A 50 13.88 12.33 -17.43
C GLU A 50 13.08 11.07 -17.79
N ASP A 51 13.73 9.93 -17.73
CA ASP A 51 13.15 8.61 -18.08
C ASP A 51 12.04 8.17 -17.13
N TRP A 52 11.89 8.88 -16.02
CA TRP A 52 10.84 8.68 -15.01
C TRP A 52 9.48 9.26 -15.42
N GLN A 53 9.41 10.15 -16.43
CA GLN A 53 8.17 10.77 -16.86
C GLN A 53 7.17 9.75 -17.42
N VAL A 54 5.91 9.88 -17.02
CA VAL A 54 4.85 9.00 -17.52
C VAL A 54 4.64 9.21 -19.01
N GLY A 55 4.65 8.11 -19.78
CA GLY A 55 4.44 8.15 -21.24
C GLY A 55 5.63 8.60 -22.06
N VAL A 56 6.80 8.82 -21.47
CA VAL A 56 8.02 9.14 -22.22
C VAL A 56 8.40 7.96 -23.13
N SER A 57 8.83 8.26 -24.39
CA SER A 57 9.27 7.24 -25.33
C SER A 57 10.76 6.94 -25.18
N ALA A 58 11.19 5.74 -25.58
CA ALA A 58 12.60 5.39 -25.63
C ALA A 58 13.41 6.34 -26.53
N ASP A 59 12.84 6.81 -27.64
CA ASP A 59 13.49 7.77 -28.53
C ASP A 59 13.74 9.11 -27.86
N THR A 60 12.77 9.59 -27.10
CA THR A 60 12.90 10.83 -26.33
C THR A 60 14.00 10.73 -25.27
N ILE A 61 14.05 9.60 -24.52
CA ILE A 61 15.10 9.34 -23.53
C ILE A 61 16.48 9.36 -24.17
N VAL A 62 16.66 8.64 -25.29
CA VAL A 62 17.93 8.61 -26.03
C VAL A 62 18.31 10.00 -26.51
N THR A 63 17.38 10.73 -27.12
CA THR A 63 17.63 12.09 -27.64
C THR A 63 18.07 13.03 -26.53
N ARG A 64 17.37 13.05 -25.39
CA ARG A 64 17.73 13.89 -24.23
C ARG A 64 19.11 13.54 -23.67
N ALA A 65 19.41 12.23 -23.51
CA ALA A 65 20.71 11.80 -23.03
C ALA A 65 21.86 12.27 -23.95
N ILE A 66 21.66 12.23 -25.28
CA ILE A 66 22.65 12.68 -26.25
C ILE A 66 22.77 14.20 -26.24
N GLN A 67 21.68 14.95 -26.23
CA GLN A 67 21.70 16.40 -26.22
C GLN A 67 22.43 16.99 -25.00
N GLN A 68 22.34 16.30 -23.86
CA GLN A 68 22.95 16.71 -22.61
C GLN A 68 24.42 16.20 -22.45
N GLN A 69 25.01 15.49 -23.42
CA GLN A 69 26.33 14.89 -23.28
C GLN A 69 27.44 15.90 -22.89
N HIS A 70 27.26 17.16 -23.22
CA HIS A 70 28.23 18.22 -22.92
C HIS A 70 28.16 18.68 -21.43
N LEU A 71 27.14 18.27 -20.68
CA LEU A 71 26.94 18.72 -19.30
C LEU A 71 27.75 17.92 -18.28
N GLY A 72 28.21 16.72 -18.63
CA GLY A 72 29.02 15.89 -17.73
C GLY A 72 29.13 14.44 -18.10
N ASN A 73 29.58 13.62 -17.14
CA ASN A 73 29.96 12.22 -17.35
C ASN A 73 29.09 11.21 -16.58
N ILE A 74 28.05 11.67 -15.90
CA ILE A 74 27.15 10.80 -15.12
C ILE A 74 25.72 10.97 -15.64
N ILE A 75 25.15 9.88 -16.15
CA ILE A 75 23.79 9.82 -16.67
C ILE A 75 22.89 9.21 -15.58
N LEU A 76 21.82 9.91 -15.22
CA LEU A 76 20.80 9.42 -14.31
C LEU A 76 19.75 8.62 -15.06
N MET A 77 19.45 7.43 -14.57
CA MET A 77 18.34 6.61 -15.07
C MET A 77 17.68 5.88 -13.91
N HIS A 78 16.43 5.47 -14.09
CA HIS A 78 15.60 4.85 -13.03
C HIS A 78 15.22 3.43 -13.42
N ASP A 79 15.34 2.50 -12.46
CA ASP A 79 14.99 1.09 -12.61
C ASP A 79 13.67 0.71 -11.90
N ALA A 80 13.09 1.64 -11.12
CA ALA A 80 11.88 1.42 -10.32
C ALA A 80 10.93 2.62 -10.38
N GLY A 81 9.76 2.49 -9.73
CA GLY A 81 8.79 3.59 -9.62
C GLY A 81 7.81 3.69 -10.79
N GLY A 82 7.44 2.56 -11.41
CA GLY A 82 6.46 2.49 -12.49
C GLY A 82 6.91 1.61 -13.67
N ASN A 83 6.27 1.79 -14.82
CA ASN A 83 6.66 1.09 -16.04
C ASN A 83 7.97 1.69 -16.60
N ARG A 84 9.04 0.89 -16.64
CA ARG A 84 10.38 1.28 -17.13
C ARG A 84 10.73 0.64 -18.48
N GLU A 85 9.74 0.20 -19.23
CA GLU A 85 9.96 -0.43 -20.54
C GLU A 85 10.67 0.52 -21.52
N ALA A 86 10.33 1.81 -21.50
CA ALA A 86 11.00 2.83 -22.33
C ALA A 86 12.46 3.01 -21.90
N THR A 87 12.75 3.05 -20.60
CA THR A 87 14.12 3.10 -20.05
C THR A 87 14.95 1.89 -20.50
N ILE A 88 14.39 0.67 -20.38
CA ILE A 88 15.06 -0.58 -20.79
C ILE A 88 15.37 -0.57 -22.29
N LYS A 89 14.45 -0.07 -23.13
CA LYS A 89 14.66 0.04 -24.58
C LYS A 89 15.67 1.14 -24.95
N ALA A 90 15.73 2.22 -24.19
CA ALA A 90 16.66 3.33 -24.43
C ALA A 90 18.09 3.00 -24.02
N LEU A 91 18.28 2.28 -22.92
CA LEU A 91 19.60 2.02 -22.31
C LEU A 91 20.64 1.44 -23.28
N PRO A 92 20.39 0.34 -24.03
CA PRO A 92 21.37 -0.20 -24.95
C PRO A 92 21.76 0.80 -26.06
N ARG A 93 20.82 1.61 -26.53
CA ARG A 93 21.04 2.62 -27.57
C ARG A 93 21.92 3.78 -27.06
N ILE A 94 21.71 4.20 -25.82
CA ILE A 94 22.56 5.19 -25.16
C ILE A 94 23.98 4.64 -25.02
N ILE A 95 24.11 3.40 -24.53
CA ILE A 95 25.44 2.76 -24.39
C ILE A 95 26.15 2.66 -25.72
N GLU A 96 25.47 2.22 -26.78
CA GLU A 96 26.03 2.10 -28.11
C GLU A 96 26.47 3.45 -28.70
N TYR A 97 25.63 4.49 -28.55
CA TYR A 97 25.95 5.84 -28.98
C TYR A 97 27.22 6.35 -28.31
N TYR A 98 27.29 6.31 -26.97
CA TYR A 98 28.49 6.82 -26.29
C TYR A 98 29.74 6.02 -26.59
N LYS A 99 29.68 4.69 -26.72
CA LYS A 99 30.81 3.85 -27.11
C LYS A 99 31.30 4.17 -28.52
N SER A 100 30.39 4.37 -29.47
CA SER A 100 30.76 4.72 -30.85
C SER A 100 31.39 6.11 -30.98
N HIS A 101 31.15 6.98 -29.98
CA HIS A 101 31.75 8.32 -29.90
C HIS A 101 32.99 8.40 -28.99
N GLY A 102 33.62 7.25 -28.69
CA GLY A 102 34.88 7.20 -27.97
C GLY A 102 34.79 7.24 -26.44
N TYR A 103 33.56 7.20 -25.85
CA TYR A 103 33.40 7.14 -24.42
C TYR A 103 33.55 5.71 -23.89
N GLN A 104 34.00 5.62 -22.64
CA GLN A 104 34.11 4.35 -21.92
C GLN A 104 33.20 4.40 -20.69
N PHE A 105 32.41 3.34 -20.46
CA PHE A 105 31.65 3.18 -19.26
C PHE A 105 32.55 2.60 -18.17
N VAL A 106 32.68 3.31 -17.09
CA VAL A 106 33.54 2.95 -15.97
C VAL A 106 32.74 3.00 -14.65
N SER A 107 33.27 2.37 -13.59
CA SER A 107 32.70 2.53 -12.25
C SER A 107 32.95 3.93 -11.71
N LEU A 108 32.11 4.37 -10.75
CA LEU A 108 32.36 5.63 -10.02
C LEU A 108 33.75 5.66 -9.38
N ALA A 109 34.21 4.53 -8.85
CA ALA A 109 35.55 4.42 -8.27
C ALA A 109 36.62 4.78 -9.31
N SER A 110 36.55 4.19 -10.52
CA SER A 110 37.47 4.51 -11.60
C SER A 110 37.35 5.97 -12.03
N LEU A 111 36.15 6.52 -12.16
CA LEU A 111 35.93 7.92 -12.51
C LEU A 111 36.58 8.89 -11.51
N MET A 112 36.60 8.52 -10.24
CA MET A 112 37.16 9.30 -9.15
C MET A 112 38.67 8.99 -8.89
N HIS A 113 39.26 8.15 -9.68
CA HIS A 113 40.65 7.65 -9.45
C HIS A 113 40.83 7.00 -8.09
N LYS A 114 39.80 6.25 -7.64
CA LYS A 114 39.75 5.52 -6.37
C LYS A 114 39.57 4.03 -6.62
N THR A 115 39.83 3.23 -5.61
CA THR A 115 39.48 1.82 -5.61
C THR A 115 38.03 1.63 -5.12
N ARG A 116 37.45 0.46 -5.41
CA ARG A 116 36.15 0.10 -4.85
C ARG A 116 36.17 0.14 -3.31
N ASN A 117 37.28 -0.31 -2.70
CA ASN A 117 37.41 -0.37 -1.24
C ASN A 117 37.50 1.02 -0.59
N ASP A 118 37.97 2.05 -1.32
CA ASP A 118 37.96 3.43 -0.85
C ASP A 118 36.52 4.00 -0.75
N LEU A 119 35.61 3.54 -1.62
CA LEU A 119 34.23 4.02 -1.65
C LEU A 119 33.25 3.09 -0.95
N MET A 120 33.61 1.80 -0.85
CA MET A 120 32.83 0.77 -0.21
C MET A 120 33.73 -0.15 0.61
N PRO A 121 34.32 0.35 1.71
CA PRO A 121 35.18 -0.46 2.56
C PRO A 121 34.40 -1.61 3.18
N GLU A 122 35.08 -2.71 3.51
CA GLU A 122 34.49 -3.80 4.25
C GLU A 122 34.00 -3.31 5.61
N ALA A 123 32.82 -3.74 6.00
CA ALA A 123 32.25 -3.44 7.30
C ALA A 123 33.04 -4.18 8.40
N ASN A 124 33.90 -3.46 9.10
CA ASN A 124 34.75 -4.00 10.17
C ASN A 124 34.01 -4.00 11.50
N GLY A 125 33.71 -5.19 12.03
CA GLY A 125 33.29 -5.38 13.42
C GLY A 125 32.25 -6.48 13.60
N SER A 126 32.54 -7.45 14.48
CA SER A 126 31.58 -8.51 14.83
C SER A 126 30.32 -7.96 15.52
N PHE A 127 30.44 -6.87 16.28
CA PHE A 127 29.31 -6.23 16.95
C PHE A 127 28.35 -5.56 15.97
N ASN A 128 28.86 -4.86 14.97
CA ASN A 128 28.04 -4.29 13.90
C ASN A 128 27.29 -5.38 13.13
N ARG A 129 27.90 -6.51 12.87
CA ARG A 129 27.28 -7.65 12.17
C ARG A 129 26.04 -8.20 12.88
N TYR A 130 26.02 -8.23 14.21
CA TYR A 130 24.84 -8.64 14.99
C TYR A 130 23.71 -7.60 14.92
N LEU A 131 24.03 -6.31 15.04
CA LEU A 131 23.05 -5.23 14.89
C LEU A 131 22.48 -5.18 13.46
N GLU A 132 23.33 -5.35 12.47
CA GLU A 132 22.97 -5.38 11.06
C GLU A 132 22.05 -6.56 10.71
N SER A 133 22.35 -7.76 11.25
CA SER A 133 21.50 -8.93 11.07
C SER A 133 20.15 -8.77 11.78
N ALA A 134 20.13 -8.11 12.94
CA ALA A 134 18.91 -7.78 13.66
C ALA A 134 18.06 -6.78 12.85
N ASP A 135 18.65 -5.73 12.30
CA ASP A 135 17.97 -4.75 11.44
C ASP A 135 17.37 -5.40 10.20
N ALA A 136 18.15 -6.21 9.47
CA ALA A 136 17.66 -6.93 8.31
C ALA A 136 16.50 -7.89 8.65
N THR A 137 16.57 -8.52 9.83
CA THR A 137 15.51 -9.41 10.32
C THR A 137 14.26 -8.63 10.68
N VAL A 138 14.38 -7.49 11.36
CA VAL A 138 13.25 -6.60 11.70
C VAL A 138 12.57 -6.07 10.44
N PHE A 139 13.34 -5.63 9.45
CA PHE A 139 12.77 -5.17 8.17
C PHE A 139 12.05 -6.28 7.41
N ARG A 140 12.62 -7.49 7.34
CA ARG A 140 11.96 -8.65 6.73
C ARG A 140 10.69 -9.03 7.48
N ALA A 141 10.75 -9.10 8.80
CA ALA A 141 9.59 -9.37 9.65
C ALA A 141 8.49 -8.33 9.43
N GLY A 142 8.84 -7.04 9.42
CA GLY A 142 7.92 -5.94 9.11
C GLY A 142 7.28 -6.06 7.73
N TYR A 143 8.06 -6.40 6.71
CA TYR A 143 7.56 -6.62 5.36
C TYR A 143 6.54 -7.77 5.29
N TYR A 144 6.87 -8.94 5.86
CA TYR A 144 5.96 -10.08 5.88
C TYR A 144 4.74 -9.82 6.76
N PHE A 145 4.92 -9.18 7.91
CA PHE A 145 3.82 -8.76 8.78
C PHE A 145 2.82 -7.88 8.03
N ASN A 146 3.29 -6.83 7.36
CA ASN A 146 2.43 -5.94 6.57
C ASN A 146 1.71 -6.70 5.45
N ARG A 147 2.37 -7.66 4.79
CA ARG A 147 1.76 -8.48 3.74
C ARG A 147 0.67 -9.40 4.27
N VAL A 148 0.90 -10.01 5.44
CA VAL A 148 -0.09 -10.85 6.13
C VAL A 148 -1.30 -10.03 6.58
N ILE A 149 -1.08 -8.88 7.21
CA ILE A 149 -2.18 -7.96 7.62
C ILE A 149 -2.99 -7.51 6.41
N SER A 150 -2.33 -7.13 5.32
CA SER A 150 -3.02 -6.75 4.08
C SER A 150 -3.88 -7.90 3.52
N ALA A 151 -3.37 -9.12 3.51
CA ALA A 151 -4.12 -10.29 3.07
C ALA A 151 -5.33 -10.59 3.96
N ILE A 152 -5.18 -10.50 5.29
CA ILE A 152 -6.28 -10.64 6.26
C ILE A 152 -7.34 -9.57 6.02
N PHE A 153 -6.94 -8.31 5.83
CA PHE A 153 -7.85 -7.21 5.55
C PHE A 153 -8.65 -7.45 4.26
N PHE A 154 -7.97 -7.84 3.18
CA PHE A 154 -8.63 -8.19 1.91
C PHE A 154 -9.62 -9.35 2.06
N LEU A 155 -9.24 -10.40 2.78
CA LEU A 155 -10.13 -11.55 3.05
C LEU A 155 -11.35 -11.13 3.87
N ALA A 156 -11.17 -10.33 4.92
CA ALA A 156 -12.27 -9.81 5.74
C ALA A 156 -13.23 -8.94 4.92
N MET A 157 -12.70 -8.11 4.01
CA MET A 157 -13.49 -7.31 3.09
C MET A 157 -14.32 -8.18 2.15
N LEU A 158 -13.73 -9.21 1.54
CA LEU A 158 -14.44 -10.15 0.66
C LEU A 158 -15.55 -10.91 1.41
N LEU A 159 -15.26 -11.39 2.63
CA LEU A 159 -16.24 -12.07 3.47
C LEU A 159 -17.40 -11.13 3.86
N SER A 160 -17.13 -9.86 4.12
CA SER A 160 -18.15 -8.86 4.40
C SER A 160 -19.06 -8.60 3.21
N ILE A 161 -18.49 -8.48 2.01
CA ILE A 161 -19.25 -8.34 0.77
C ILE A 161 -20.12 -9.58 0.54
N PHE A 162 -19.56 -10.77 0.68
CA PHE A 162 -20.28 -12.03 0.54
C PHE A 162 -21.46 -12.14 1.52
N LYS A 163 -21.25 -11.75 2.79
CA LYS A 163 -22.31 -11.69 3.81
C LYS A 163 -23.45 -10.76 3.38
N ILE A 164 -23.14 -9.55 2.94
CA ILE A 164 -24.15 -8.57 2.51
C ILE A 164 -24.94 -9.11 1.32
N LEU A 165 -24.27 -9.66 0.31
CA LEU A 165 -24.94 -10.25 -0.86
C LEU A 165 -25.81 -11.44 -0.48
N SER A 166 -25.34 -12.31 0.41
CA SER A 166 -26.11 -13.44 0.90
C SER A 166 -27.37 -13.02 1.63
N LEU A 167 -27.27 -12.01 2.51
CA LEU A 167 -28.42 -11.44 3.22
C LEU A 167 -29.39 -10.79 2.26
N ALA A 168 -28.94 -10.07 1.25
CA ALA A 168 -29.80 -9.48 0.24
C ALA A 168 -30.58 -10.55 -0.54
N VAL A 169 -29.91 -11.64 -0.96
CA VAL A 169 -30.58 -12.76 -1.64
C VAL A 169 -31.63 -13.41 -0.72
N LEU A 170 -31.31 -13.64 0.53
CA LEU A 170 -32.24 -14.21 1.50
C LEU A 170 -33.44 -13.30 1.75
N ALA A 171 -33.24 -12.01 1.88
CA ALA A 171 -34.31 -11.01 2.04
C ALA A 171 -35.23 -11.00 0.82
N ILE A 172 -34.71 -11.02 -0.39
CA ILE A 172 -35.51 -11.10 -1.62
C ILE A 172 -36.32 -12.40 -1.68
N ARG A 173 -35.71 -13.53 -1.31
CA ARG A 173 -36.41 -14.82 -1.25
C ARG A 173 -37.55 -14.81 -0.24
N GLN A 174 -37.31 -14.25 0.95
CA GLN A 174 -38.30 -14.14 2.01
C GLN A 174 -39.45 -13.22 1.59
N GLN A 175 -39.18 -12.09 0.97
CA GLN A 175 -40.18 -11.17 0.47
C GLN A 175 -41.06 -11.82 -0.62
N ARG A 176 -40.45 -12.59 -1.54
CA ARG A 176 -41.21 -13.34 -2.56
C ARG A 176 -42.11 -14.39 -1.91
N LYS A 177 -41.61 -15.13 -0.91
CA LYS A 177 -42.39 -16.12 -0.17
C LYS A 177 -43.54 -15.47 0.60
N ALA A 178 -43.31 -14.36 1.28
CA ALA A 178 -44.34 -13.62 2.00
C ALA A 178 -45.44 -13.11 1.05
N LYS A 179 -45.07 -12.57 -0.13
CA LYS A 179 -46.06 -12.17 -1.15
C LYS A 179 -46.87 -13.34 -1.69
N ALA A 180 -46.29 -14.50 -1.88
CA ALA A 180 -46.99 -15.71 -2.30
C ALA A 180 -47.97 -16.24 -1.25
N THR A 181 -47.68 -16.00 0.05
CA THR A 181 -48.54 -16.45 1.19
C THR A 181 -49.60 -15.42 1.55
N ALA A 182 -49.40 -14.14 1.22
CA ALA A 182 -50.33 -13.03 1.54
C ALA A 182 -51.72 -13.15 0.87
N GLY A 183 -51.90 -14.09 -0.07
CA GLY A 183 -53.16 -14.35 -0.74
C GLY A 183 -53.92 -15.59 -0.24
N ILE A 184 -53.42 -16.29 0.76
CA ILE A 184 -54.07 -17.48 1.31
C ILE A 184 -55.20 -16.96 2.26
N PRO A 185 -56.46 -17.18 1.96
CA PRO A 185 -57.54 -16.78 2.88
C PRO A 185 -57.29 -17.46 4.24
N LEU A 186 -57.33 -16.68 5.33
CA LEU A 186 -57.42 -17.25 6.68
C LEU A 186 -58.54 -18.26 6.69
N ALA A 187 -58.27 -19.47 7.14
CA ALA A 187 -59.29 -20.53 7.26
C ALA A 187 -60.50 -19.97 7.99
N ALA A 188 -61.68 -20.38 7.53
CA ALA A 188 -62.98 -19.90 8.05
C ALA A 188 -63.23 -20.21 9.54
N SER A 189 -62.29 -20.90 10.20
CA SER A 189 -62.30 -21.13 11.65
C SER A 189 -61.30 -20.24 12.36
N THR A 190 -61.72 -19.39 13.24
CA THR A 190 -60.90 -18.63 14.17
C THR A 190 -60.61 -19.46 15.41
N PRO A 191 -59.46 -20.14 15.51
CA PRO A 191 -59.13 -20.92 16.69
C PRO A 191 -59.02 -20.02 17.91
N ARG A 192 -59.31 -20.55 19.08
CA ARG A 192 -59.13 -19.81 20.33
C ARG A 192 -57.66 -19.60 20.60
N VAL A 193 -57.25 -18.37 20.87
CA VAL A 193 -55.87 -17.97 21.14
C VAL A 193 -55.76 -17.49 22.57
N SER A 194 -54.87 -18.09 23.37
CA SER A 194 -54.55 -17.62 24.73
C SER A 194 -53.33 -16.72 24.68
N ILE A 195 -53.48 -15.46 25.09
CA ILE A 195 -52.39 -14.49 25.21
C ILE A 195 -51.89 -14.52 26.64
N ILE A 196 -50.70 -15.06 26.85
CA ILE A 196 -50.08 -15.13 28.17
C ILE A 196 -49.26 -13.87 28.39
N VAL A 197 -49.60 -13.10 29.43
CA VAL A 197 -48.92 -11.86 29.81
C VAL A 197 -48.23 -12.10 31.15
N PRO A 198 -46.89 -12.21 31.19
CA PRO A 198 -46.18 -12.29 32.46
C PRO A 198 -46.21 -10.90 33.14
N GLY A 199 -46.70 -10.84 34.37
CA GLY A 199 -46.78 -9.60 35.12
C GLY A 199 -46.36 -9.78 36.57
N TYR A 200 -45.11 -9.42 36.89
CA TYR A 200 -44.61 -9.39 38.23
C TYR A 200 -44.54 -7.96 38.73
N ASN A 201 -45.40 -7.59 39.71
CA ASN A 201 -45.43 -6.25 40.30
C ASN A 201 -45.79 -5.11 39.32
N GLU A 202 -46.71 -5.40 38.37
CA GLU A 202 -47.07 -4.52 37.25
C GLU A 202 -48.41 -3.79 37.47
N GLU A 203 -48.74 -3.40 38.70
CA GLU A 203 -50.04 -2.78 39.08
C GLU A 203 -50.38 -1.55 38.24
N ILE A 204 -49.36 -0.77 37.85
CA ILE A 204 -49.55 0.48 37.12
C ILE A 204 -49.69 0.23 35.59
N THR A 205 -48.99 -0.74 35.04
CA THR A 205 -48.92 -0.97 33.58
C THR A 205 -49.93 -2.04 33.12
N ALA A 206 -50.32 -2.98 33.98
CA ALA A 206 -51.24 -4.05 33.63
C ALA A 206 -52.61 -3.55 33.09
N PRO A 207 -53.28 -2.54 33.64
CA PRO A 207 -54.53 -2.05 33.11
C PRO A 207 -54.41 -1.55 31.67
N LYS A 208 -53.35 -0.78 31.40
CA LYS A 208 -53.10 -0.23 30.07
C LYS A 208 -52.70 -1.32 29.04
N THR A 209 -52.04 -2.36 29.49
CA THR A 209 -51.69 -3.53 28.68
C THR A 209 -52.93 -4.30 28.29
N VAL A 210 -53.86 -4.53 29.24
CA VAL A 210 -55.15 -5.19 28.97
C VAL A 210 -55.99 -4.37 28.02
N GLU A 211 -56.10 -3.05 28.20
CA GLU A 211 -56.84 -2.17 27.29
C GLU A 211 -56.29 -2.25 25.86
N ASN A 212 -54.97 -2.30 25.68
CA ASN A 212 -54.36 -2.42 24.39
C ASN A 212 -54.61 -3.80 23.77
N LEU A 213 -54.53 -4.87 24.54
CA LEU A 213 -54.79 -6.23 24.07
C LEU A 213 -56.28 -6.44 23.71
N LEU A 214 -57.20 -5.82 24.38
CA LEU A 214 -58.64 -5.85 24.04
C LEU A 214 -58.98 -5.15 22.73
N ARG A 215 -58.06 -4.34 22.18
CA ARG A 215 -58.22 -3.68 20.86
C ARG A 215 -57.74 -4.56 19.69
N ILE A 216 -57.27 -5.78 19.98
CA ILE A 216 -56.85 -6.71 18.93
C ILE A 216 -58.07 -7.13 18.11
N ASP A 217 -57.99 -6.95 16.80
CA ASP A 217 -59.01 -7.39 15.85
C ASP A 217 -58.94 -8.91 15.63
N TYR A 218 -59.30 -9.67 16.67
CA TYR A 218 -59.40 -11.11 16.64
C TYR A 218 -60.55 -11.57 17.56
N PRO A 219 -61.56 -12.26 17.05
CA PRO A 219 -62.81 -12.44 17.75
C PRO A 219 -62.76 -13.53 18.86
N ASN A 220 -61.77 -14.40 18.89
CA ASN A 220 -61.75 -15.56 19.76
C ASN A 220 -60.42 -15.69 20.55
N PHE A 221 -60.21 -14.83 21.53
CA PHE A 221 -59.01 -14.87 22.35
C PHE A 221 -59.36 -14.72 23.87
N GLU A 222 -58.40 -15.13 24.67
CA GLU A 222 -58.39 -14.87 26.12
C GLU A 222 -57.03 -14.30 26.53
N ILE A 223 -57.02 -13.51 27.58
CA ILE A 223 -55.82 -12.93 28.19
C ILE A 223 -55.61 -13.61 29.54
N VAL A 224 -54.43 -14.20 29.72
CA VAL A 224 -54.05 -14.87 30.97
C VAL A 224 -52.84 -14.12 31.54
N PHE A 225 -53.02 -13.48 32.68
CA PHE A 225 -51.92 -12.89 33.45
C PHE A 225 -51.34 -13.96 34.37
N VAL A 226 -49.95 -14.06 34.36
CA VAL A 226 -49.21 -15.03 35.16
C VAL A 226 -48.21 -14.30 36.03
#